data_c988673dabc8fe6208564ab0a8270478
#
_entry.id   c988673dabc8fe6208564ab0a8270478
#
_cell.length_a   1.000
_cell.length_b   1.000
_cell.length_c   1.000
_cell.angle_alpha   90.00
_cell.angle_beta   90.00
_cell.angle_gamma   90.00
#
_symmetry.space_group_name_H-M   'P 1'
#
loop_
_entity.id
_entity.type
_entity.pdbx_description
1 polymer ?
#
loop_
_entity_poly.entity_id
_entity_poly.type
_entity_poly.pdbx_seq_one_letter_code
_entity_poly.pdbx_strand_id
1 'polypeptide(L)'
;KDWLNNKFNKVILKALRDINDTIRAVEYAVCKLEKAKNLENKKIFTKNPEELPLSDYYINKEDNLNPRYTFENFVIGPFNELAYAAAQAIVKQPGIVYNPLFIYGNTGHGKTHLIQAIGNQVKNHYKDKKVFYLTTDKYYSEYINAVQANKVNQFKEKYRKYDVLIMDDIQFIGKME
;
A
#
# COMPACT_ATOMS: atom_id res chain seq x y z
N LYS A 1 -9.27 -13.67 24.66
CA LYS A 1 -9.28 -12.81 25.83
C LYS A 1 -8.21 -13.27 26.84
N ASP A 2 -8.25 -14.51 27.25
CA ASP A 2 -7.36 -15.07 28.28
C ASP A 2 -5.88 -15.13 27.84
N TRP A 3 -5.61 -15.36 26.55
CA TRP A 3 -4.26 -15.32 26.01
C TRP A 3 -3.60 -13.94 26.11
N LEU A 4 -4.33 -12.86 25.84
CA LEU A 4 -3.84 -11.48 26.01
C LEU A 4 -3.60 -11.16 27.48
N ASN A 5 -4.52 -11.55 28.36
CA ASN A 5 -4.38 -11.36 29.79
C ASN A 5 -3.14 -12.06 30.36
N ASN A 6 -2.93 -13.33 29.97
CA ASN A 6 -1.87 -14.15 30.55
C ASN A 6 -0.47 -13.80 30.03
N LYS A 7 -0.35 -13.42 28.76
CA LYS A 7 0.96 -13.26 28.12
C LYS A 7 1.43 -11.81 27.98
N PHE A 8 0.51 -10.87 27.76
CA PHE A 8 0.90 -9.49 27.38
C PHE A 8 0.42 -8.42 28.33
N ASN A 9 -0.45 -8.72 29.30
CA ASN A 9 -1.03 -7.70 30.20
C ASN A 9 0.03 -6.85 30.92
N LYS A 10 1.09 -7.47 31.44
CA LYS A 10 2.16 -6.75 32.14
C LYS A 10 2.93 -5.80 31.23
N VAL A 11 3.19 -6.21 29.98
CA VAL A 11 3.93 -5.39 29.00
C VAL A 11 3.08 -4.23 28.52
N ILE A 12 1.81 -4.48 28.22
CA ILE A 12 0.85 -3.46 27.80
C ILE A 12 0.60 -2.45 28.91
N LEU A 13 0.40 -2.92 30.16
CA LEU A 13 0.20 -2.03 31.29
C LEU A 13 1.42 -1.16 31.58
N LYS A 14 2.64 -1.71 31.43
CA LYS A 14 3.88 -0.95 31.57
C LYS A 14 3.98 0.14 30.50
N ALA A 15 3.79 -0.21 29.24
CA ALA A 15 3.83 0.77 28.15
C ALA A 15 2.77 1.87 28.27
N LEU A 16 1.58 1.54 28.77
CA LEU A 16 0.53 2.53 29.03
C LEU A 16 0.88 3.45 30.20
N ARG A 17 1.54 2.94 31.25
CA ARG A 17 2.01 3.75 32.37
C ARG A 17 3.14 4.70 32.01
N ASP A 18 4.00 4.31 31.07
CA ASP A 18 5.04 5.18 30.51
C ASP A 18 4.45 6.41 29.79
N ILE A 19 3.20 6.31 29.31
CA ILE A 19 2.46 7.42 28.67
C ILE A 19 1.64 8.21 29.70
N ASN A 20 1.02 7.51 30.69
CA ASN A 20 0.21 8.13 31.70
C ASN A 20 0.23 7.31 33.01
N ASP A 21 0.87 7.83 34.03
CA ASP A 21 1.06 7.19 35.36
C ASP A 21 -0.25 6.89 36.13
N THR A 22 -1.36 7.49 35.73
CA THR A 22 -2.66 7.27 36.36
C THR A 22 -3.33 5.97 36.01
N ILE A 23 -2.85 5.23 34.96
CA ILE A 23 -3.43 3.97 34.49
C ILE A 23 -3.11 2.85 35.48
N ARG A 24 -4.14 2.33 36.14
CA ARG A 24 -3.99 1.27 37.17
C ARG A 24 -4.21 -0.13 36.66
N ALA A 25 -5.09 -0.32 35.64
CA ALA A 25 -5.44 -1.62 35.08
C ALA A 25 -5.81 -1.51 33.61
N VAL A 26 -5.69 -2.64 32.87
CA VAL A 26 -6.14 -2.80 31.48
C VAL A 26 -7.18 -3.90 31.46
N GLU A 27 -8.35 -3.60 30.96
CA GLU A 27 -9.42 -4.55 30.75
C GLU A 27 -9.66 -4.79 29.25
N TYR A 28 -9.71 -6.06 28.85
CA TYR A 28 -9.93 -6.45 27.45
C TYR A 28 -11.40 -6.84 27.24
N ALA A 29 -12.14 -6.05 26.49
CA ALA A 29 -13.48 -6.36 26.06
C ALA A 29 -13.47 -6.93 24.63
N VAL A 30 -14.13 -8.08 24.41
CA VAL A 30 -14.43 -8.58 23.09
C VAL A 30 -15.75 -8.00 22.66
N CYS A 31 -15.72 -6.93 21.87
CA CYS A 31 -16.92 -6.39 21.26
C CYS A 31 -17.32 -7.27 20.07
N LYS A 32 -18.44 -8.02 20.20
CA LYS A 32 -19.18 -8.44 19.03
C LYS A 32 -19.79 -7.19 18.45
N LEU A 33 -19.53 -6.90 17.18
CA LEU A 33 -20.20 -5.84 16.44
C LEU A 33 -21.70 -6.20 16.34
N GLU A 34 -22.44 -5.96 17.42
CA GLU A 34 -23.89 -5.84 17.34
C GLU A 34 -24.18 -4.48 16.71
N LYS A 35 -24.99 -4.51 15.64
CA LYS A 35 -25.44 -3.34 14.88
C LYS A 35 -25.76 -2.20 15.81
N ALA A 36 -24.94 -1.15 15.81
CA ALA A 36 -25.24 0.10 16.49
C ALA A 36 -26.49 0.72 15.85
N LYS A 37 -27.62 0.57 16.52
CA LYS A 37 -28.79 1.41 16.31
C LYS A 37 -28.55 2.71 17.09
N ASN A 38 -28.71 3.81 16.36
CA ASN A 38 -28.83 5.19 16.84
C ASN A 38 -27.52 5.93 17.16
N LEU A 39 -26.99 6.57 16.13
CA LEU A 39 -26.56 7.97 16.21
C LEU A 39 -27.06 8.68 14.97
N GLU A 40 -28.09 9.48 15.17
CA GLU A 40 -28.69 10.33 14.15
C GLU A 40 -27.73 11.44 13.70
N ASN A 41 -27.81 11.71 12.40
CA ASN A 41 -27.37 12.92 11.71
C ASN A 41 -25.89 13.10 11.38
N LYS A 42 -25.44 12.37 10.32
CA LYS A 42 -24.75 13.00 9.19
C LYS A 42 -25.00 12.15 7.95
N LYS A 43 -25.62 12.76 6.94
CA LYS A 43 -25.93 12.17 5.63
C LYS A 43 -24.64 11.59 5.01
N ILE A 44 -24.50 10.27 5.05
CA ILE A 44 -23.56 9.52 4.25
C ILE A 44 -24.39 8.67 3.30
N PHE A 45 -24.17 8.87 2.02
CA PHE A 45 -24.88 8.23 0.92
C PHE A 45 -24.98 6.72 1.12
N THR A 46 -26.21 6.22 1.28
CA THR A 46 -26.55 4.80 1.29
C THR A 46 -26.65 4.29 -0.14
N LYS A 47 -25.79 3.37 -0.52
CA LYS A 47 -26.06 2.37 -1.56
C LYS A 47 -25.70 1.00 -1.01
N ASN A 48 -26.74 0.17 -0.89
CA ASN A 48 -26.82 -1.27 -0.65
C ASN A 48 -26.02 -1.92 0.51
N PRO A 49 -26.72 -2.70 1.41
CA PRO A 49 -26.15 -3.28 2.62
C PRO A 49 -25.49 -4.67 2.46
N GLU A 50 -25.12 -5.11 1.27
CA GLU A 50 -24.62 -6.47 1.05
C GLU A 50 -23.13 -6.61 0.69
N GLU A 51 -22.39 -5.52 0.62
CA GLU A 51 -20.93 -5.60 0.41
C GLU A 51 -20.20 -4.85 1.52
N LEU A 52 -19.47 -5.59 2.34
CA LEU A 52 -18.42 -5.03 3.19
C LEU A 52 -17.13 -4.94 2.36
N PRO A 53 -16.84 -3.82 1.67
CA PRO A 53 -15.63 -3.69 0.89
C PRO A 53 -14.67 -2.78 1.63
N LEU A 54 -13.97 -3.31 2.63
CA LEU A 54 -12.91 -2.54 3.28
C LEU A 54 -11.63 -2.46 2.42
N SER A 55 -11.45 -3.35 1.45
CA SER A 55 -10.26 -3.35 0.59
C SER A 55 -10.41 -2.52 -0.70
N ASP A 56 -11.59 -2.49 -1.31
CA ASP A 56 -11.78 -1.87 -2.63
C ASP A 56 -11.90 -0.34 -2.62
N TYR A 57 -12.20 0.26 -1.47
CA TYR A 57 -12.35 1.73 -1.36
C TYR A 57 -11.02 2.50 -1.41
N TYR A 58 -9.88 1.82 -1.28
CA TYR A 58 -8.58 2.47 -1.18
C TYR A 58 -7.68 2.29 -2.39
N ILE A 59 -8.09 1.51 -3.38
CA ILE A 59 -7.29 1.27 -4.58
C ILE A 59 -8.03 1.86 -5.78
N ASN A 60 -7.35 2.76 -6.50
CA ASN A 60 -7.88 3.27 -7.75
C ASN A 60 -7.81 2.16 -8.81
N LYS A 61 -8.96 1.79 -9.39
CA LYS A 61 -9.06 0.70 -10.37
C LYS A 61 -8.34 0.96 -11.70
N GLU A 62 -8.04 2.22 -12.01
CA GLU A 62 -7.37 2.59 -13.27
C GLU A 62 -5.86 2.38 -13.23
N ASP A 63 -5.23 2.65 -12.08
CA ASP A 63 -3.78 2.63 -11.91
C ASP A 63 -3.30 1.69 -10.80
N ASN A 64 -4.22 1.06 -10.05
CA ASN A 64 -4.00 0.19 -8.90
C ASN A 64 -3.24 0.88 -7.74
N LEU A 65 -3.16 2.20 -7.71
CA LEU A 65 -2.52 2.93 -6.64
C LEU A 65 -3.46 3.09 -5.43
N ASN A 66 -2.91 2.99 -4.24
CA ASN A 66 -3.59 3.34 -3.02
C ASN A 66 -3.35 4.84 -2.73
N PRO A 67 -4.37 5.70 -2.75
CA PRO A 67 -4.21 7.14 -2.55
C PRO A 67 -3.74 7.53 -1.15
N ARG A 68 -3.75 6.62 -0.18
CA ARG A 68 -3.21 6.86 1.17
C ARG A 68 -1.69 6.82 1.23
N TYR A 69 -1.03 6.19 0.26
CA TYR A 69 0.42 6.15 0.21
C TYR A 69 0.93 7.41 -0.44
N THR A 70 1.22 8.40 0.41
CA THR A 70 1.75 9.71 0.01
C THR A 70 3.10 9.95 0.68
N PHE A 71 3.86 10.92 0.17
CA PHE A 71 5.11 11.32 0.79
C PHE A 71 4.90 11.99 2.16
N GLU A 72 3.77 12.68 2.36
CA GLU A 72 3.42 13.33 3.61
C GLU A 72 3.19 12.32 4.74
N ASN A 73 2.66 11.13 4.40
CA ASN A 73 2.41 10.06 5.35
C ASN A 73 3.62 9.10 5.50
N PHE A 74 4.70 9.33 4.75
CA PHE A 74 5.88 8.48 4.79
C PHE A 74 6.80 8.86 5.93
N VAL A 75 7.13 7.92 6.81
CA VAL A 75 8.05 8.15 7.93
C VAL A 75 9.49 8.01 7.45
N ILE A 76 10.25 9.10 7.54
CA ILE A 76 11.65 9.16 7.14
C ILE A 76 12.53 8.83 8.34
N GLY A 77 13.55 8.00 8.11
CA GLY A 77 14.58 7.66 9.09
C GLY A 77 15.92 7.39 8.39
N PRO A 78 17.02 7.23 9.15
CA PRO A 78 18.36 7.04 8.58
C PRO A 78 18.47 5.85 7.60
N PHE A 79 17.58 4.84 7.76
CA PHE A 79 17.59 3.62 6.95
C PHE A 79 16.89 3.78 5.58
N ASN A 80 16.07 4.81 5.37
CA ASN A 80 15.31 5.01 4.15
C ASN A 80 15.45 6.42 3.53
N GLU A 81 16.22 7.31 4.14
CA GLU A 81 16.42 8.68 3.69
C GLU A 81 16.95 8.76 2.25
N LEU A 82 17.93 7.90 1.91
CA LEU A 82 18.47 7.85 0.54
C LEU A 82 17.41 7.43 -0.47
N ALA A 83 16.59 6.42 -0.15
CA ALA A 83 15.51 5.96 -1.02
C ALA A 83 14.45 7.05 -1.18
N TYR A 84 14.12 7.77 -0.10
CA TYR A 84 13.22 8.90 -0.13
C TYR A 84 13.74 10.04 -1.03
N ALA A 85 15.02 10.41 -0.90
CA ALA A 85 15.64 11.44 -1.73
C ALA A 85 15.64 11.06 -3.23
N ALA A 86 15.96 9.80 -3.55
CA ALA A 86 15.87 9.28 -4.91
C ALA A 86 14.44 9.30 -5.45
N ALA A 87 13.46 8.93 -4.64
CA ALA A 87 12.05 8.98 -4.98
C ALA A 87 11.57 10.40 -5.31
N GLN A 88 11.98 11.39 -4.52
CA GLN A 88 11.68 12.81 -4.78
C GLN A 88 12.34 13.30 -6.07
N ALA A 89 13.56 12.87 -6.38
CA ALA A 89 14.23 13.23 -7.63
C ALA A 89 13.50 12.69 -8.86
N ILE A 90 12.99 11.44 -8.80
CA ILE A 90 12.19 10.85 -9.89
C ILE A 90 10.90 11.63 -10.13
N VAL A 91 10.20 12.03 -9.05
CA VAL A 91 8.97 12.81 -9.20
C VAL A 91 9.22 14.13 -9.94
N LYS A 92 10.38 14.76 -9.71
CA LYS A 92 10.75 16.02 -10.40
C LYS A 92 11.08 15.79 -11.88
N GLN A 93 11.72 14.67 -12.21
CA GLN A 93 12.18 14.37 -13.57
C GLN A 93 11.96 12.89 -13.92
N PRO A 94 10.70 12.46 -14.10
CA PRO A 94 10.38 11.06 -14.36
C PRO A 94 10.94 10.61 -15.72
N GLY A 95 11.62 9.46 -15.71
CA GLY A 95 12.26 8.86 -16.87
C GLY A 95 13.69 9.35 -17.17
N ILE A 96 14.16 10.42 -16.51
CA ILE A 96 15.50 10.99 -16.72
C ILE A 96 16.46 10.54 -15.60
N VAL A 97 16.02 10.70 -14.34
CA VAL A 97 16.84 10.38 -13.17
C VAL A 97 16.42 9.02 -12.64
N TYR A 98 17.40 8.15 -12.33
CA TYR A 98 17.18 6.81 -11.76
C TYR A 98 16.13 5.98 -12.54
N ASN A 99 16.37 5.74 -13.81
CA ASN A 99 15.51 4.89 -14.63
C ASN A 99 16.29 3.64 -15.12
N PRO A 100 16.01 2.44 -14.57
CA PRO A 100 15.03 2.19 -13.50
C PRO A 100 15.53 2.57 -12.11
N LEU A 101 14.58 2.92 -11.19
CA LEU A 101 14.86 2.93 -9.75
C LEU A 101 14.60 1.54 -9.18
N PHE A 102 15.58 1.01 -8.46
CA PHE A 102 15.46 -0.24 -7.74
C PHE A 102 15.58 -0.02 -6.24
N ILE A 103 14.53 -0.31 -5.47
CA ILE A 103 14.48 -0.17 -4.01
C ILE A 103 14.47 -1.56 -3.38
N TYR A 104 15.45 -1.84 -2.55
CA TYR A 104 15.56 -3.09 -1.81
C TYR A 104 15.76 -2.84 -0.32
N GLY A 105 15.50 -3.84 0.50
CA GLY A 105 15.67 -3.78 1.95
C GLY A 105 14.74 -4.74 2.67
N ASN A 106 14.86 -4.82 3.99
CA ASN A 106 14.09 -5.72 4.83
C ASN A 106 12.59 -5.39 4.83
N THR A 107 11.78 -6.35 5.27
CA THR A 107 10.33 -6.17 5.45
C THR A 107 10.05 -5.05 6.46
N GLY A 108 8.98 -4.31 6.26
CA GLY A 108 8.56 -3.24 7.17
C GLY A 108 9.21 -1.87 6.95
N HIS A 109 10.21 -1.74 6.06
CA HIS A 109 10.89 -0.45 5.79
C HIS A 109 10.12 0.51 4.87
N GLY A 110 8.86 0.22 4.54
CA GLY A 110 8.02 1.11 3.77
C GLY A 110 8.24 1.09 2.25
N LYS A 111 8.89 0.06 1.67
CA LYS A 111 9.14 -0.03 0.22
C LYS A 111 7.88 0.17 -0.61
N THR A 112 6.85 -0.63 -0.36
CA THR A 112 5.54 -0.54 -1.05
C THR A 112 4.92 0.84 -0.91
N HIS A 113 4.98 1.45 0.27
CA HIS A 113 4.51 2.81 0.50
C HIS A 113 5.28 3.81 -0.39
N LEU A 114 6.60 3.74 -0.38
CA LEU A 114 7.44 4.70 -1.12
C LEU A 114 7.23 4.62 -2.63
N ILE A 115 7.20 3.42 -3.22
CA ILE A 115 6.98 3.28 -4.67
C ILE A 115 5.57 3.73 -5.08
N GLN A 116 4.56 3.50 -4.26
CA GLN A 116 3.21 4.01 -4.54
C GLN A 116 3.09 5.51 -4.31
N ALA A 117 3.82 6.08 -3.33
CA ALA A 117 3.90 7.53 -3.15
C ALA A 117 4.50 8.23 -4.38
N ILE A 118 5.54 7.64 -5.01
CA ILE A 118 6.06 8.10 -6.30
C ILE A 118 4.94 8.15 -7.34
N GLY A 119 4.21 7.05 -7.51
CA GLY A 119 3.12 6.94 -8.48
C GLY A 119 2.03 7.99 -8.28
N ASN A 120 1.55 8.13 -7.05
CA ASN A 120 0.54 9.13 -6.69
C ASN A 120 1.03 10.55 -6.96
N GLN A 121 2.27 10.86 -6.61
CA GLN A 121 2.83 12.18 -6.79
C GLN A 121 3.09 12.52 -8.27
N VAL A 122 3.60 11.56 -9.07
CA VAL A 122 3.76 11.75 -10.52
C VAL A 122 2.41 12.02 -11.18
N LYS A 123 1.37 11.24 -10.85
CA LYS A 123 0.02 11.44 -11.35
C LYS A 123 -0.57 12.82 -10.96
N ASN A 124 -0.24 13.30 -9.76
CA ASN A 124 -0.70 14.61 -9.31
C ASN A 124 -0.01 15.77 -10.03
N HIS A 125 1.30 15.66 -10.29
CA HIS A 125 2.08 16.69 -10.97
C HIS A 125 1.89 16.69 -12.50
N TYR A 126 1.79 15.50 -13.10
CA TYR A 126 1.73 15.31 -14.55
C TYR A 126 0.41 14.64 -14.93
N LYS A 127 -0.63 15.43 -15.20
CA LYS A 127 -2.00 14.95 -15.47
C LYS A 127 -2.13 14.11 -16.74
N ASP A 128 -1.22 14.27 -17.68
CA ASP A 128 -1.12 13.56 -18.95
C ASP A 128 -0.41 12.20 -18.84
N LYS A 129 0.38 12.00 -17.78
CA LYS A 129 1.15 10.76 -17.60
C LYS A 129 0.30 9.62 -17.03
N LYS A 130 0.40 8.48 -17.71
CA LYS A 130 -0.25 7.24 -17.30
C LYS A 130 0.66 6.44 -16.39
N VAL A 131 0.27 6.31 -15.14
CA VAL A 131 0.98 5.53 -14.11
C VAL A 131 0.23 4.23 -13.89
N PHE A 132 0.95 3.13 -13.68
CA PHE A 132 0.35 1.86 -13.32
C PHE A 132 1.19 1.10 -12.29
N TYR A 133 0.53 0.63 -11.25
CA TYR A 133 1.13 -0.20 -10.20
C TYR A 133 0.64 -1.64 -10.33
N LEU A 134 1.57 -2.59 -10.18
CA LEU A 134 1.25 -4.01 -10.11
C LEU A 134 2.28 -4.77 -9.27
N THR A 135 1.87 -5.91 -8.75
CA THR A 135 2.79 -6.88 -8.16
C THR A 135 3.42 -7.74 -9.25
N THR A 136 4.63 -8.21 -9.01
CA THR A 136 5.33 -9.12 -9.92
C THR A 136 4.54 -10.40 -10.21
N ASP A 137 3.88 -10.95 -9.18
CA ASP A 137 3.05 -12.15 -9.32
C ASP A 137 1.92 -11.95 -10.34
N LYS A 138 1.22 -10.83 -10.27
CA LYS A 138 0.17 -10.48 -11.25
C LYS A 138 0.73 -10.31 -12.66
N TYR A 139 1.87 -9.61 -12.79
CA TYR A 139 2.52 -9.42 -14.09
C TYR A 139 2.90 -10.76 -14.72
N TYR A 140 3.50 -11.66 -13.92
CA TYR A 140 3.92 -12.98 -14.39
C TYR A 140 2.73 -13.86 -14.78
N SER A 141 1.70 -13.89 -13.95
CA SER A 141 0.48 -14.66 -14.27
C SER A 141 -0.16 -14.19 -15.58
N GLU A 142 -0.25 -12.88 -15.80
CA GLU A 142 -0.75 -12.33 -17.07
C GLU A 142 0.17 -12.66 -18.25
N TYR A 143 1.49 -12.66 -18.05
CA TYR A 143 2.46 -13.04 -19.07
C TYR A 143 2.30 -14.50 -19.49
N ILE A 144 2.23 -15.43 -18.54
CA ILE A 144 2.02 -16.86 -18.82
C ILE A 144 0.72 -17.08 -19.60
N ASN A 145 -0.38 -16.47 -19.16
CA ASN A 145 -1.65 -16.54 -19.88
C ASN A 145 -1.55 -16.02 -21.32
N ALA A 146 -0.80 -14.93 -21.53
CA ALA A 146 -0.57 -14.39 -22.86
C ALA A 146 0.28 -15.30 -23.73
N VAL A 147 1.28 -15.99 -23.17
CA VAL A 147 2.09 -17.00 -23.88
C VAL A 147 1.21 -18.18 -24.29
N GLN A 148 0.43 -18.73 -23.37
CA GLN A 148 -0.46 -19.87 -23.64
C GLN A 148 -1.53 -19.54 -24.70
N ALA A 149 -2.01 -18.29 -24.72
CA ALA A 149 -2.99 -17.81 -25.69
C ALA A 149 -2.38 -17.30 -27.01
N ASN A 150 -1.05 -17.36 -27.20
CA ASN A 150 -0.32 -16.75 -28.33
C ASN A 150 -0.58 -15.23 -28.50
N LYS A 151 -0.79 -14.50 -27.39
CA LYS A 151 -1.12 -13.07 -27.37
C LYS A 151 -0.03 -12.19 -26.74
N VAL A 152 1.23 -12.63 -26.81
CA VAL A 152 2.37 -11.91 -26.18
C VAL A 152 2.49 -10.46 -26.69
N ASN A 153 2.20 -10.20 -27.95
CA ASN A 153 2.25 -8.84 -28.50
C ASN A 153 1.19 -7.94 -27.87
N GLN A 154 -0.03 -8.42 -27.67
CA GLN A 154 -1.09 -7.66 -26.96
C GLN A 154 -0.70 -7.37 -25.51
N PHE A 155 -0.06 -8.33 -24.84
CA PHE A 155 0.47 -8.14 -23.50
C PHE A 155 1.53 -7.03 -23.46
N LYS A 156 2.50 -7.05 -24.39
CA LYS A 156 3.52 -5.98 -24.48
C LYS A 156 2.91 -4.61 -24.72
N GLU A 157 1.95 -4.50 -25.63
CA GLU A 157 1.26 -3.25 -25.93
C GLU A 157 0.44 -2.75 -24.75
N LYS A 158 -0.17 -3.64 -23.96
CA LYS A 158 -0.90 -3.28 -22.74
C LYS A 158 -0.02 -2.48 -21.77
N TYR A 159 1.23 -2.90 -21.56
CA TYR A 159 2.12 -2.26 -20.58
C TYR A 159 2.90 -1.09 -21.19
N ARG A 160 3.18 -1.09 -22.49
CA ARG A 160 3.88 0.02 -23.19
C ARG A 160 3.09 1.32 -23.23
N LYS A 161 1.79 1.29 -23.01
CA LYS A 161 0.94 2.50 -22.97
C LYS A 161 1.10 3.33 -21.70
N TYR A 162 1.78 2.81 -20.70
CA TYR A 162 2.05 3.52 -19.45
C TYR A 162 3.38 4.24 -19.51
N ASP A 163 3.42 5.49 -19.02
CA ASP A 163 4.64 6.31 -18.93
C ASP A 163 5.47 5.90 -17.71
N VAL A 164 4.81 5.47 -16.64
CA VAL A 164 5.45 4.99 -15.41
C VAL A 164 4.85 3.65 -15.01
N LEU A 165 5.71 2.64 -14.95
CA LEU A 165 5.34 1.31 -14.47
C LEU A 165 6.01 1.04 -13.13
N ILE A 166 5.22 0.71 -12.12
CA ILE A 166 5.68 0.42 -10.78
C ILE A 166 5.45 -1.06 -10.50
N MET A 167 6.54 -1.80 -10.26
CA MET A 167 6.49 -3.22 -9.95
C MET A 167 6.92 -3.46 -8.51
N ASP A 168 6.05 -4.11 -7.74
CA ASP A 168 6.36 -4.52 -6.37
C ASP A 168 6.69 -6.00 -6.28
N ASP A 169 7.38 -6.37 -5.19
CA ASP A 169 7.71 -7.76 -4.85
C ASP A 169 8.51 -8.51 -5.92
N ILE A 170 9.47 -7.83 -6.57
CA ILE A 170 10.25 -8.35 -7.69
C ILE A 170 11.08 -9.61 -7.33
N GLN A 171 11.32 -9.87 -6.04
CA GLN A 171 12.05 -11.05 -5.56
C GLN A 171 11.34 -12.38 -5.89
N PHE A 172 10.06 -12.35 -6.25
CA PHE A 172 9.34 -13.56 -6.60
C PHE A 172 9.60 -14.03 -8.04
N ILE A 173 10.19 -13.21 -8.92
CA ILE A 173 10.55 -13.63 -10.29
C ILE A 173 11.51 -14.82 -10.27
N GLY A 174 12.51 -14.81 -9.41
CA GLY A 174 13.53 -15.87 -9.35
C GLY A 174 13.08 -17.21 -8.72
N LYS A 175 11.84 -17.31 -8.26
CA LYS A 175 11.26 -18.54 -7.68
C LYS A 175 10.29 -19.25 -8.63
N MET A 176 10.15 -18.75 -9.84
CA MET A 176 9.14 -19.20 -10.82
C MET A 176 9.75 -20.01 -11.98
N GLU A 177 10.93 -20.63 -11.74
CA GLU A 177 11.53 -21.61 -12.66
C GLU A 177 10.90 -22.99 -12.50
#